data_9e78767a9d3953e93e7ef7f617169f4e
#
_entry.id   9e78767a9d3953e93e7ef7f617169f4e
#
_cell.length_a   1.000
_cell.length_b   1.000
_cell.length_c   1.000
_cell.angle_alpha   90.00
_cell.angle_beta   90.00
_cell.angle_gamma   90.00
#
_symmetry.space_group_name_H-M   'P 1'
#
loop_
_entity.id
_entity.type
_entity.pdbx_description
1 polymer ?
#
loop_
_entity_poly.entity_id
_entity_poly.type
_entity_poly.pdbx_seq_one_letter_code
_entity_poly.pdbx_strand_id
1 'polypeptide(L)'
;MAAFEYLALDPSGRQQKGVLEADSARQVRQLLRERQLAPLDVKPTRTREQSGQGGRLTFARGLSARDLALVTRQLATLVQAALPIEEALRAAAAQSTSQRIQSMLLAVRAKVLEGHSLAGSLREFPTAFPELCRATVAAGEHAGHLGPVLEQLADYTEQRQQSRQKIQLALLYPVILMVASLAIVGFLLGYVVPDVVRVFIDSGQTLPLLTRVLIGVSDWVKAWGALAFVAAIGGVIGFRYALRKDAFRERWHGFLLRVPLVGRLVRSTDTARFASTLAILTRSGVPLVEALAIAAEVIANRIIRNEVVKAAQKVREGASLTRSLEATGQFPPMMLHMIASGERSGELDQMLARTARNQENDLAAQIGLMVGLFEPFMLIFMGAVVLVIVLAILLPILSLNQLVG
;
A
#
# COMPACT_ATOMS: atom_id res chain seq x y z
N MET A 1 -13.40 31.23 -11.19
CA MET A 1 -12.36 30.75 -12.14
C MET A 1 -12.34 29.22 -12.14
N ALA A 2 -12.44 28.58 -13.30
CA ALA A 2 -12.40 27.13 -13.45
C ALA A 2 -11.01 26.68 -13.94
N ALA A 3 -10.58 25.47 -13.58
CA ALA A 3 -9.34 24.90 -14.07
C ALA A 3 -9.60 24.18 -15.42
N PHE A 4 -8.72 24.40 -16.40
CA PHE A 4 -8.78 23.80 -17.72
C PHE A 4 -7.49 23.06 -18.02
N GLU A 5 -7.61 21.82 -18.47
CA GLU A 5 -6.50 21.09 -19.06
C GLU A 5 -6.32 21.50 -20.52
N TYR A 6 -5.09 21.78 -20.89
CA TYR A 6 -4.79 22.13 -22.28
C TYR A 6 -3.73 21.21 -22.89
N LEU A 7 -3.83 21.01 -24.19
CA LEU A 7 -2.82 20.48 -25.07
C LEU A 7 -2.46 21.56 -26.07
N ALA A 8 -1.21 21.95 -26.13
CA ALA A 8 -0.73 22.99 -27.03
C ALA A 8 0.61 22.60 -27.68
N LEU A 9 0.94 23.22 -28.79
CA LEU A 9 2.26 23.10 -29.41
C LEU A 9 3.12 24.31 -29.06
N ASP A 10 4.36 24.07 -28.71
CA ASP A 10 5.36 25.13 -28.60
C ASP A 10 5.88 25.58 -30.01
N PRO A 11 6.64 26.69 -30.10
CA PRO A 11 7.18 27.15 -31.36
C PRO A 11 8.10 26.14 -32.08
N SER A 12 8.60 25.13 -31.36
CA SER A 12 9.40 24.04 -31.90
C SER A 12 8.59 22.84 -32.41
N GLY A 13 7.26 22.90 -32.33
CA GLY A 13 6.34 21.82 -32.74
C GLY A 13 6.17 20.71 -31.69
N ARG A 14 6.71 20.86 -30.48
CA ARG A 14 6.55 19.86 -29.40
C ARG A 14 5.25 20.06 -28.67
N GLN A 15 4.59 18.95 -28.35
CA GLN A 15 3.37 18.99 -27.58
C GLN A 15 3.66 19.28 -26.10
N GLN A 16 3.03 20.32 -25.56
CA GLN A 16 3.00 20.64 -24.16
C GLN A 16 1.59 20.44 -23.59
N LYS A 17 1.54 19.82 -22.42
CA LYS A 17 0.30 19.64 -21.65
C LYS A 17 0.42 20.41 -20.35
N GLY A 18 -0.68 21.02 -19.92
CA GLY A 18 -0.69 21.75 -18.66
C GLY A 18 -2.11 22.02 -18.19
N VAL A 19 -2.20 22.73 -17.07
CA VAL A 19 -3.46 23.20 -16.51
C VAL A 19 -3.38 24.70 -16.33
N LEU A 20 -4.42 25.41 -16.73
CA LEU A 20 -4.57 26.85 -16.55
C LEU A 20 -5.91 27.16 -15.92
N GLU A 21 -5.93 28.15 -15.03
CA GLU A 21 -7.16 28.70 -14.46
C GLU A 21 -7.64 29.87 -15.31
N ALA A 22 -8.92 29.83 -15.67
CA ALA A 22 -9.59 30.89 -16.40
C ALA A 22 -11.12 30.83 -16.19
N ASP A 23 -11.83 31.87 -16.59
CA ASP A 23 -13.28 31.88 -16.50
C ASP A 23 -13.95 31.14 -17.67
N SER A 24 -13.22 30.93 -18.76
CA SER A 24 -13.72 30.21 -19.93
C SER A 24 -12.61 29.55 -20.76
N ALA A 25 -12.95 28.50 -21.51
CA ALA A 25 -12.04 27.88 -22.47
C ALA A 25 -11.50 28.85 -23.54
N ARG A 26 -12.24 29.90 -23.82
CA ARG A 26 -11.85 30.98 -24.76
C ARG A 26 -10.68 31.78 -24.19
N GLN A 27 -10.75 32.13 -22.91
CA GLN A 27 -9.70 32.86 -22.20
C GLN A 27 -8.43 32.02 -22.09
N VAL A 28 -8.55 30.69 -21.82
CA VAL A 28 -7.39 29.77 -21.84
C VAL A 28 -6.68 29.80 -23.18
N ARG A 29 -7.43 29.72 -24.29
CA ARG A 29 -6.85 29.79 -25.64
C ARG A 29 -6.14 31.10 -25.89
N GLN A 30 -6.65 32.22 -25.37
CA GLN A 30 -5.99 33.51 -25.45
C GLN A 30 -4.69 33.55 -24.66
N LEU A 31 -4.72 33.14 -23.39
CA LEU A 31 -3.52 33.03 -22.52
C LEU A 31 -2.43 32.11 -23.12
N LEU A 32 -2.83 31.02 -23.76
CA LEU A 32 -1.87 30.13 -24.44
C LEU A 32 -1.20 30.81 -25.64
N ARG A 33 -1.97 31.57 -26.41
CA ARG A 33 -1.43 32.33 -27.54
C ARG A 33 -0.47 33.45 -27.09
N GLU A 34 -0.78 34.14 -25.97
CA GLU A 34 0.10 35.13 -25.35
C GLU A 34 1.43 34.50 -24.89
N ARG A 35 1.42 33.20 -24.53
CA ARG A 35 2.61 32.40 -24.20
C ARG A 35 3.27 31.77 -25.43
N GLN A 36 2.89 32.15 -26.62
CA GLN A 36 3.39 31.60 -27.91
C GLN A 36 3.12 30.07 -28.04
N LEU A 37 2.08 29.57 -27.38
CA LEU A 37 1.63 28.18 -27.48
C LEU A 37 0.41 28.11 -28.40
N ALA A 38 0.44 27.21 -29.39
CA ALA A 38 -0.69 26.94 -30.26
C ALA A 38 -1.65 25.94 -29.59
N PRO A 39 -2.86 26.36 -29.13
CA PRO A 39 -3.78 25.45 -28.46
C PRO A 39 -4.36 24.43 -29.42
N LEU A 40 -4.19 23.14 -29.13
CA LEU A 40 -4.78 22.02 -29.87
C LEU A 40 -6.11 21.59 -29.24
N ASP A 41 -6.14 21.45 -27.93
CA ASP A 41 -7.31 21.03 -27.17
C ASP A 41 -7.37 21.75 -25.82
N VAL A 42 -8.56 22.17 -25.41
CA VAL A 42 -8.81 22.83 -24.11
C VAL A 42 -10.10 22.27 -23.56
N LYS A 43 -10.01 21.58 -22.43
CA LYS A 43 -11.14 20.93 -21.74
C LYS A 43 -11.23 21.40 -20.30
N PRO A 44 -12.41 21.58 -19.73
CA PRO A 44 -12.54 21.82 -18.30
C PRO A 44 -12.02 20.60 -17.54
N THR A 45 -11.28 20.85 -16.46
CA THR A 45 -10.82 19.79 -15.56
C THR A 45 -12.04 19.07 -14.98
N ARG A 46 -12.07 17.75 -15.06
CA ARG A 46 -13.20 16.97 -14.55
C ARG A 46 -13.27 17.11 -13.03
N THR A 47 -14.32 17.70 -12.54
CA THR A 47 -14.62 17.91 -11.12
C THR A 47 -15.17 16.69 -10.41
N ARG A 48 -15.51 15.62 -11.13
CA ARG A 48 -16.11 14.41 -10.57
C ARG A 48 -15.43 13.18 -11.13
N GLU A 49 -15.01 12.28 -10.26
CA GLU A 49 -14.75 10.88 -10.67
C GLU A 49 -16.11 10.27 -11.05
N GLN A 50 -16.58 10.56 -12.27
CA GLN A 50 -17.78 9.93 -12.79
C GLN A 50 -17.51 8.42 -12.86
N SER A 51 -18.17 7.68 -11.99
CA SER A 51 -18.36 6.24 -12.13
C SER A 51 -18.93 6.00 -13.54
N GLY A 52 -18.09 5.42 -14.42
CA GLY A 52 -18.32 5.39 -15.84
C GLY A 52 -19.50 4.54 -16.28
N GLN A 53 -20.14 5.02 -17.29
CA GLN A 53 -20.68 4.22 -18.36
C GLN A 53 -19.94 4.63 -19.63
N GLY A 54 -18.96 3.81 -20.05
CA GLY A 54 -18.21 4.04 -21.28
C GLY A 54 -16.84 3.36 -21.24
N GLY A 55 -16.76 2.15 -21.73
CA GLY A 55 -15.65 1.22 -21.77
C GLY A 55 -14.27 1.72 -22.21
N ARG A 56 -13.61 2.44 -21.35
CA ARG A 56 -12.15 2.49 -21.26
C ARG A 56 -11.80 2.26 -19.79
N LEU A 57 -11.05 1.20 -19.52
CA LEU A 57 -10.43 0.91 -18.23
C LEU A 57 -9.40 2.01 -17.89
N THR A 58 -9.87 3.22 -17.63
CA THR A 58 -9.08 4.20 -16.90
C THR A 58 -9.09 3.72 -15.45
N PHE A 59 -8.05 3.00 -15.06
CA PHE A 59 -7.74 2.78 -13.65
C PHE A 59 -7.67 4.17 -13.01
N ALA A 60 -8.71 4.56 -12.29
CA ALA A 60 -8.69 5.72 -11.41
C ALA A 60 -7.72 5.39 -10.27
N ARG A 61 -6.42 5.55 -10.53
CA ARG A 61 -5.39 5.39 -9.50
C ARG A 61 -5.53 6.55 -8.53
N GLY A 62 -5.78 6.24 -7.25
CA GLY A 62 -5.67 7.20 -6.17
C GLY A 62 -4.28 7.87 -6.13
N LEU A 63 -4.10 8.86 -5.27
CA LEU A 63 -2.77 9.40 -4.97
C LEU A 63 -1.88 8.27 -4.43
N SER A 64 -0.60 8.27 -4.81
CA SER A 64 0.36 7.40 -4.13
C SER A 64 0.49 7.85 -2.67
N ALA A 65 0.91 6.95 -1.76
CA ALA A 65 1.11 7.34 -0.37
C ALA A 65 2.17 8.45 -0.22
N ARG A 66 3.14 8.50 -1.14
CA ARG A 66 4.15 9.56 -1.22
C ARG A 66 3.54 10.89 -1.64
N ASP A 67 2.70 10.89 -2.67
CA ASP A 67 2.08 12.12 -3.17
C ASP A 67 1.09 12.67 -2.14
N LEU A 68 0.32 11.80 -1.47
CA LEU A 68 -0.57 12.22 -0.39
C LEU A 68 0.21 12.86 0.75
N ALA A 69 1.30 12.24 1.21
CA ALA A 69 2.15 12.80 2.27
C ALA A 69 2.74 14.16 1.86
N LEU A 70 3.21 14.28 0.61
CA LEU A 70 3.76 15.53 0.11
C LEU A 70 2.70 16.65 0.06
N VAL A 71 1.53 16.36 -0.50
CA VAL A 71 0.43 17.34 -0.60
C VAL A 71 -0.07 17.75 0.78
N THR A 72 -0.27 16.80 1.70
CA THR A 72 -0.72 17.13 3.06
C THR A 72 0.32 17.95 3.82
N ARG A 73 1.62 17.65 3.67
CA ARG A 73 2.70 18.43 4.29
C ARG A 73 2.78 19.85 3.72
N GLN A 74 2.68 20.01 2.41
CA GLN A 74 2.68 21.32 1.76
C GLN A 74 1.51 22.17 2.24
N LEU A 75 0.30 21.62 2.25
CA LEU A 75 -0.89 22.33 2.73
C LEU A 75 -0.76 22.68 4.21
N ALA A 76 -0.31 21.75 5.06
CA ALA A 76 -0.09 22.01 6.48
C ALA A 76 0.87 23.17 6.71
N THR A 77 2.05 23.13 6.07
CA THR A 77 3.08 24.17 6.21
C THR A 77 2.59 25.54 5.76
N LEU A 78 1.87 25.61 4.62
CA LEU A 78 1.37 26.87 4.07
C LEU A 78 0.23 27.46 4.94
N VAL A 79 -0.69 26.61 5.41
CA VAL A 79 -1.79 27.04 6.29
C VAL A 79 -1.27 27.43 7.67
N GLN A 80 -0.27 26.75 8.22
CA GLN A 80 0.40 27.18 9.46
C GLN A 80 1.11 28.52 9.32
N ALA A 81 1.65 28.81 8.14
CA ALA A 81 2.21 30.14 7.82
C ALA A 81 1.12 31.20 7.60
N ALA A 82 -0.14 30.92 7.97
CA ALA A 82 -1.31 31.81 7.86
C ALA A 82 -1.68 32.17 6.40
N LEU A 83 -1.25 31.40 5.39
CA LEU A 83 -1.76 31.57 4.04
C LEU A 83 -3.23 31.16 3.96
N PRO A 84 -4.07 31.92 3.28
CA PRO A 84 -5.43 31.51 2.93
C PRO A 84 -5.43 30.16 2.21
N ILE A 85 -6.44 29.30 2.48
CA ILE A 85 -6.47 27.94 1.97
C ILE A 85 -6.47 27.89 0.43
N GLU A 86 -7.11 28.84 -0.25
CA GLU A 86 -7.11 28.95 -1.70
C GLU A 86 -5.73 29.27 -2.27
N GLU A 87 -4.92 30.06 -1.56
CA GLU A 87 -3.54 30.34 -1.96
C GLU A 87 -2.62 29.15 -1.66
N ALA A 88 -2.81 28.49 -0.52
CA ALA A 88 -2.10 27.27 -0.18
C ALA A 88 -2.32 26.14 -1.21
N LEU A 89 -3.58 25.96 -1.65
CA LEU A 89 -3.92 25.01 -2.71
C LEU A 89 -3.27 25.37 -4.05
N ARG A 90 -3.23 26.67 -4.41
CA ARG A 90 -2.57 27.13 -5.64
C ARG A 90 -1.07 26.89 -5.58
N ALA A 91 -0.44 27.20 -4.46
CA ALA A 91 1.01 27.00 -4.26
C ALA A 91 1.38 25.51 -4.29
N ALA A 92 0.61 24.65 -3.61
CA ALA A 92 0.81 23.20 -3.63
C ALA A 92 0.61 22.63 -5.05
N ALA A 93 -0.37 23.12 -5.80
CA ALA A 93 -0.57 22.74 -7.20
C ALA A 93 0.63 23.12 -8.07
N ALA A 94 1.15 24.34 -7.93
CA ALA A 94 2.29 24.83 -8.70
C ALA A 94 3.60 24.06 -8.42
N GLN A 95 3.77 23.53 -7.20
CA GLN A 95 4.93 22.73 -6.81
C GLN A 95 4.81 21.25 -7.24
N SER A 96 3.63 20.80 -7.65
CA SER A 96 3.43 19.41 -8.07
C SER A 96 4.03 19.15 -9.45
N THR A 97 4.85 18.09 -9.55
CA THR A 97 5.39 17.60 -10.83
C THR A 97 4.37 16.78 -11.62
N SER A 98 3.29 16.33 -10.97
CA SER A 98 2.24 15.53 -11.58
C SER A 98 1.09 16.43 -12.05
N GLN A 99 0.86 16.50 -13.35
CA GLN A 99 -0.26 17.25 -13.95
C GLN A 99 -1.63 16.82 -13.36
N ARG A 100 -1.78 15.53 -13.01
CA ARG A 100 -3.00 15.02 -12.39
C ARG A 100 -3.22 15.60 -10.99
N ILE A 101 -2.16 15.72 -10.19
CA ILE A 101 -2.24 16.29 -8.83
C ILE A 101 -2.52 17.79 -8.96
N GLN A 102 -1.86 18.46 -9.88
CA GLN A 102 -2.08 19.87 -10.17
C GLN A 102 -3.54 20.15 -10.53
N SER A 103 -4.08 19.42 -11.50
CA SER A 103 -5.49 19.61 -11.93
C SER A 103 -6.47 19.32 -10.81
N MET A 104 -6.21 18.31 -9.98
CA MET A 104 -7.03 17.95 -8.83
C MET A 104 -7.02 19.06 -7.76
N LEU A 105 -5.84 19.57 -7.38
CA LEU A 105 -5.72 20.63 -6.37
C LEU A 105 -6.36 21.95 -6.86
N LEU A 106 -6.23 22.26 -8.15
CA LEU A 106 -6.89 23.43 -8.73
C LEU A 106 -8.42 23.25 -8.80
N ALA A 107 -8.93 22.04 -9.03
CA ALA A 107 -10.35 21.74 -8.96
C ALA A 107 -10.90 21.89 -7.52
N VAL A 108 -10.17 21.40 -6.51
CA VAL A 108 -10.48 21.60 -5.09
C VAL A 108 -10.50 23.10 -4.76
N ARG A 109 -9.48 23.84 -5.23
CA ARG A 109 -9.39 25.30 -5.05
C ARG A 109 -10.59 26.02 -5.65
N ALA A 110 -11.01 25.68 -6.87
CA ALA A 110 -12.15 26.28 -7.51
C ALA A 110 -13.43 26.12 -6.66
N LYS A 111 -13.63 24.95 -6.07
CA LYS A 111 -14.76 24.69 -5.15
C LYS A 111 -14.69 25.51 -3.87
N VAL A 112 -13.52 25.65 -3.29
CA VAL A 112 -13.32 26.50 -2.11
C VAL A 112 -13.62 27.95 -2.42
N LEU A 113 -13.22 28.47 -3.59
CA LEU A 113 -13.57 29.82 -4.06
C LEU A 113 -15.07 29.99 -4.35
N GLU A 114 -15.80 28.92 -4.69
CA GLU A 114 -17.25 28.88 -4.80
C GLU A 114 -17.97 28.89 -3.43
N GLY A 115 -17.22 28.88 -2.32
CA GLY A 115 -17.75 28.90 -0.96
C GLY A 115 -17.99 27.53 -0.35
N HIS A 116 -17.56 26.45 -1.00
CA HIS A 116 -17.62 25.11 -0.39
C HIS A 116 -16.52 24.94 0.66
N SER A 117 -16.79 24.13 1.68
CA SER A 117 -15.76 23.72 2.66
C SER A 117 -14.63 22.94 1.97
N LEU A 118 -13.40 23.00 2.52
CA LEU A 118 -12.29 22.21 2.04
C LEU A 118 -12.61 20.71 2.11
N ALA A 119 -13.13 20.25 3.24
CA ALA A 119 -13.55 18.86 3.41
C ALA A 119 -14.61 18.42 2.39
N GLY A 120 -15.59 19.29 2.11
CA GLY A 120 -16.61 19.08 1.07
C GLY A 120 -15.99 18.94 -0.32
N SER A 121 -15.03 19.81 -0.64
CA SER A 121 -14.31 19.80 -1.92
C SER A 121 -13.44 18.55 -2.08
N LEU A 122 -12.79 18.07 -1.00
CA LEU A 122 -12.00 16.83 -1.01
C LEU A 122 -12.86 15.57 -1.20
N ARG A 123 -14.16 15.61 -0.82
CA ARG A 123 -15.09 14.46 -1.01
C ARG A 123 -15.36 14.15 -2.48
N GLU A 124 -15.13 15.06 -3.39
CA GLU A 124 -15.25 14.81 -4.82
C GLU A 124 -14.13 13.90 -5.36
N PHE A 125 -13.05 13.73 -4.58
CA PHE A 125 -11.88 12.91 -4.94
C PHE A 125 -11.62 11.79 -3.91
N PRO A 126 -12.57 10.84 -3.70
CA PRO A 126 -12.50 9.84 -2.65
C PRO A 126 -11.36 8.83 -2.82
N THR A 127 -10.90 8.60 -4.05
CA THR A 127 -9.74 7.74 -4.32
C THR A 127 -8.42 8.42 -4.01
N ALA A 128 -8.37 9.76 -4.06
CA ALA A 128 -7.20 10.57 -3.77
C ALA A 128 -7.06 10.86 -2.28
N PHE A 129 -8.16 11.26 -1.63
CA PHE A 129 -8.21 11.61 -0.22
C PHE A 129 -9.06 10.59 0.56
N PRO A 130 -8.43 9.69 1.33
CA PRO A 130 -9.12 8.72 2.18
C PRO A 130 -10.07 9.37 3.19
N GLU A 131 -11.05 8.61 3.69
CA GLU A 131 -12.04 9.09 4.65
C GLU A 131 -11.42 9.76 5.87
N LEU A 132 -10.35 9.17 6.41
CA LEU A 132 -9.57 9.77 7.51
C LEU A 132 -9.19 11.22 7.19
N CYS A 133 -8.59 11.48 6.01
CA CYS A 133 -8.16 12.83 5.63
C CYS A 133 -9.34 13.80 5.58
N ARG A 134 -10.45 13.37 4.98
CA ARG A 134 -11.65 14.19 4.81
C ARG A 134 -12.34 14.51 6.14
N ALA A 135 -12.44 13.51 7.01
CA ALA A 135 -13.04 13.68 8.34
C ALA A 135 -12.17 14.56 9.26
N THR A 136 -10.85 14.34 9.22
CA THR A 136 -9.90 15.14 9.99
C THR A 136 -9.94 16.61 9.56
N VAL A 137 -9.95 16.87 8.24
CA VAL A 137 -10.09 18.24 7.70
C VAL A 137 -11.43 18.85 8.08
N ALA A 138 -12.55 18.10 7.97
CA ALA A 138 -13.86 18.58 8.37
C ALA A 138 -13.90 19.01 9.84
N ALA A 139 -13.32 18.19 10.75
CA ALA A 139 -13.24 18.54 12.16
C ALA A 139 -12.42 19.84 12.38
N GLY A 140 -11.28 19.96 11.69
CA GLY A 140 -10.45 21.17 11.76
C GLY A 140 -11.15 22.43 11.25
N GLU A 141 -11.93 22.32 10.18
CA GLU A 141 -12.75 23.43 9.65
C GLU A 141 -13.83 23.85 10.65
N HIS A 142 -14.57 22.90 11.20
CA HIS A 142 -15.63 23.18 12.19
C HIS A 142 -15.09 23.80 13.49
N ALA A 143 -13.91 23.35 13.92
CA ALA A 143 -13.28 23.86 15.15
C ALA A 143 -12.51 25.18 14.93
N GLY A 144 -12.34 25.64 13.69
CA GLY A 144 -11.51 26.81 13.36
C GLY A 144 -10.00 26.58 13.55
N HIS A 145 -9.56 25.31 13.67
CA HIS A 145 -8.16 24.93 13.92
C HIS A 145 -7.57 24.09 12.79
N LEU A 146 -7.78 24.52 11.53
CA LEU A 146 -7.37 23.78 10.34
C LEU A 146 -5.85 23.56 10.27
N GLY A 147 -5.03 24.56 10.66
CA GLY A 147 -3.57 24.45 10.62
C GLY A 147 -3.01 23.32 11.48
N PRO A 148 -3.27 23.27 12.80
CA PRO A 148 -2.85 22.17 13.67
C PRO A 148 -3.36 20.81 13.23
N VAL A 149 -4.56 20.74 12.68
CA VAL A 149 -5.16 19.49 12.21
C VAL A 149 -4.48 18.99 10.93
N LEU A 150 -4.19 19.87 9.98
CA LEU A 150 -3.41 19.54 8.79
C LEU A 150 -1.98 19.09 9.13
N GLU A 151 -1.36 19.69 10.16
CA GLU A 151 -0.04 19.24 10.65
C GLU A 151 -0.08 17.81 11.16
N GLN A 152 -1.06 17.47 11.99
CA GLN A 152 -1.24 16.09 12.49
C GLN A 152 -1.49 15.10 11.35
N LEU A 153 -2.26 15.51 10.35
CA LEU A 153 -2.54 14.70 9.17
C LEU A 153 -1.27 14.51 8.31
N ALA A 154 -0.46 15.55 8.17
CA ALA A 154 0.80 15.50 7.47
C ALA A 154 1.79 14.56 8.17
N ASP A 155 1.95 14.70 9.49
CA ASP A 155 2.81 13.82 10.30
C ASP A 155 2.41 12.35 10.15
N TYR A 156 1.12 12.07 10.20
CA TYR A 156 0.60 10.71 10.01
C TYR A 156 0.88 10.15 8.61
N THR A 157 0.60 10.94 7.58
CA THR A 157 0.78 10.48 6.20
C THR A 157 2.26 10.28 5.87
N GLU A 158 3.15 11.13 6.39
CA GLU A 158 4.61 10.98 6.27
C GLU A 158 5.12 9.75 7.02
N GLN A 159 4.72 9.57 8.28
CA GLN A 159 5.11 8.40 9.09
C GLN A 159 4.65 7.11 8.42
N ARG A 160 3.43 7.08 7.90
CA ARG A 160 2.91 5.95 7.14
C ARG A 160 3.70 5.70 5.85
N GLN A 161 4.10 6.75 5.14
CA GLN A 161 4.93 6.66 3.95
C GLN A 161 6.33 6.13 4.30
N GLN A 162 6.97 6.66 5.35
CA GLN A 162 8.27 6.21 5.82
C GLN A 162 8.24 4.74 6.24
N SER A 163 7.22 4.32 6.97
CA SER A 163 7.04 2.91 7.37
C SER A 163 6.89 2.00 6.15
N ARG A 164 6.09 2.39 5.17
CA ARG A 164 5.98 1.67 3.89
C ARG A 164 7.30 1.56 3.15
N GLN A 165 8.03 2.67 3.07
CA GLN A 165 9.33 2.71 2.39
C GLN A 165 10.36 1.82 3.09
N LYS A 166 10.42 1.85 4.43
CA LYS A 166 11.28 0.95 5.21
C LYS A 166 10.96 -0.52 4.92
N ILE A 167 9.68 -0.90 4.91
CA ILE A 167 9.26 -2.26 4.59
C ILE A 167 9.63 -2.65 3.16
N GLN A 168 9.41 -1.76 2.18
CA GLN A 168 9.76 -2.02 0.78
C GLN A 168 11.26 -2.22 0.59
N LEU A 169 12.08 -1.36 1.21
CA LEU A 169 13.55 -1.49 1.16
C LEU A 169 14.03 -2.77 1.86
N ALA A 170 13.44 -3.11 3.01
CA ALA A 170 13.78 -4.32 3.73
C ALA A 170 13.43 -5.60 2.94
N LEU A 171 12.36 -5.57 2.13
CA LEU A 171 11.97 -6.70 1.27
C LEU A 171 12.76 -6.78 -0.04
N LEU A 172 13.46 -5.71 -0.43
CA LEU A 172 14.22 -5.68 -1.69
C LEU A 172 15.33 -6.74 -1.70
N TYR A 173 16.11 -6.83 -0.62
CA TYR A 173 17.19 -7.80 -0.49
C TYR A 173 16.70 -9.26 -0.55
N PRO A 174 15.68 -9.69 0.23
CA PRO A 174 15.06 -11.00 0.11
C PRO A 174 14.60 -11.35 -1.32
N VAL A 175 13.99 -10.40 -2.01
CA VAL A 175 13.52 -10.61 -3.40
C VAL A 175 14.70 -10.83 -4.35
N ILE A 176 15.74 -9.99 -4.26
CA ILE A 176 16.94 -10.13 -5.08
C ILE A 176 17.61 -11.50 -4.81
N LEU A 177 17.78 -11.86 -3.55
CA LEU A 177 18.37 -13.12 -3.15
C LEU A 177 17.57 -14.32 -3.68
N MET A 178 16.25 -14.28 -3.56
CA MET A 178 15.35 -15.32 -4.07
C MET A 178 15.44 -15.46 -5.58
N VAL A 179 15.45 -14.35 -6.33
CA VAL A 179 15.56 -14.34 -7.79
C VAL A 179 16.93 -14.89 -8.23
N ALA A 180 18.02 -14.44 -7.58
CA ALA A 180 19.37 -14.93 -7.88
C ALA A 180 19.50 -16.43 -7.59
N SER A 181 18.98 -16.88 -6.44
CA SER A 181 18.95 -18.28 -6.06
C SER A 181 18.20 -19.15 -7.06
N LEU A 182 17.02 -18.70 -7.47
CA LEU A 182 16.20 -19.41 -8.44
C LEU A 182 16.88 -19.46 -9.82
N ALA A 183 17.57 -18.38 -10.22
CA ALA A 183 18.36 -18.34 -11.45
C ALA A 183 19.53 -19.32 -11.42
N ILE A 184 20.28 -19.40 -10.30
CA ILE A 184 21.40 -20.33 -10.14
C ILE A 184 20.91 -21.77 -10.17
N VAL A 185 19.87 -22.11 -9.40
CA VAL A 185 19.30 -23.48 -9.39
C VAL A 185 18.75 -23.83 -10.78
N GLY A 186 18.04 -22.92 -11.42
CA GLY A 186 17.51 -23.11 -12.76
C GLY A 186 18.62 -23.35 -13.80
N PHE A 187 19.72 -22.61 -13.71
CA PHE A 187 20.89 -22.82 -14.55
C PHE A 187 21.54 -24.19 -14.30
N LEU A 188 21.77 -24.55 -13.05
CA LEU A 188 22.36 -25.85 -12.71
C LEU A 188 21.48 -27.03 -13.18
N LEU A 189 20.18 -26.97 -12.94
CA LEU A 189 19.24 -28.00 -13.38
C LEU A 189 19.03 -28.00 -14.90
N GLY A 190 19.08 -26.82 -15.54
CA GLY A 190 18.83 -26.66 -16.97
C GLY A 190 19.99 -27.07 -17.86
N TYR A 191 21.22 -26.80 -17.40
CA TYR A 191 22.42 -26.98 -18.22
C TYR A 191 23.40 -27.98 -17.62
N VAL A 192 23.82 -27.81 -16.35
CA VAL A 192 24.92 -28.61 -15.77
C VAL A 192 24.51 -30.05 -15.54
N VAL A 193 23.33 -30.26 -14.93
CA VAL A 193 22.86 -31.63 -14.62
C VAL A 193 22.71 -32.49 -15.89
N PRO A 194 22.06 -32.03 -16.98
CA PRO A 194 21.93 -32.85 -18.19
C PRO A 194 23.24 -33.18 -18.86
N ASP A 195 24.21 -32.25 -18.89
CA ASP A 195 25.51 -32.51 -19.53
C ASP A 195 26.31 -33.55 -18.79
N VAL A 196 26.30 -33.49 -17.45
CA VAL A 196 26.95 -34.53 -16.63
C VAL A 196 26.27 -35.88 -16.80
N VAL A 197 24.95 -35.91 -16.82
CA VAL A 197 24.17 -37.15 -16.94
C VAL A 197 24.36 -37.83 -18.27
N ARG A 198 24.52 -37.13 -19.39
CA ARG A 198 24.80 -37.71 -20.71
C ARG A 198 26.05 -38.56 -20.69
N VAL A 199 27.13 -38.09 -20.04
CA VAL A 199 28.39 -38.83 -19.91
C VAL A 199 28.19 -40.18 -19.22
N PHE A 200 27.26 -40.27 -18.23
CA PHE A 200 26.99 -41.54 -17.50
C PHE A 200 26.05 -42.45 -18.27
N ILE A 201 25.05 -41.92 -18.98
CA ILE A 201 24.16 -42.76 -19.82
C ILE A 201 24.96 -43.44 -20.91
N ASP A 202 25.91 -42.73 -21.55
CA ASP A 202 26.75 -43.24 -22.60
C ASP A 202 27.72 -44.34 -22.06
N SER A 203 27.98 -44.34 -20.74
CA SER A 203 28.81 -45.34 -20.09
C SER A 203 28.04 -46.61 -19.65
N GLY A 204 26.73 -46.71 -19.89
CA GLY A 204 25.89 -47.89 -19.64
C GLY A 204 25.64 -48.23 -18.18
N GLN A 205 25.87 -47.29 -17.24
CA GLN A 205 25.78 -47.57 -15.79
C GLN A 205 24.45 -47.16 -15.18
N THR A 206 24.07 -47.84 -14.09
CA THR A 206 22.88 -47.51 -13.31
C THR A 206 23.14 -46.28 -12.44
N LEU A 207 22.35 -45.22 -12.65
CA LEU A 207 22.46 -43.97 -11.91
C LEU A 207 22.00 -44.13 -10.44
N PRO A 208 22.72 -43.56 -9.46
CA PRO A 208 22.28 -43.47 -8.07
C PRO A 208 20.90 -42.80 -7.95
N LEU A 209 20.16 -43.14 -6.89
CA LEU A 209 18.79 -42.69 -6.67
C LEU A 209 18.70 -41.15 -6.63
N LEU A 210 19.66 -40.48 -5.98
CA LEU A 210 19.73 -39.04 -5.86
C LEU A 210 19.84 -38.36 -7.23
N THR A 211 20.73 -38.87 -8.10
CA THR A 211 20.92 -38.35 -9.45
C THR A 211 19.67 -38.58 -10.30
N ARG A 212 19.00 -39.72 -10.19
CA ARG A 212 17.77 -40.04 -10.90
C ARG A 212 16.63 -39.10 -10.50
N VAL A 213 16.46 -38.77 -9.22
CA VAL A 213 15.47 -37.79 -8.74
C VAL A 213 15.78 -36.40 -9.30
N LEU A 214 17.08 -36.02 -9.29
CA LEU A 214 17.50 -34.70 -9.79
C LEU A 214 17.21 -34.55 -11.30
N ILE A 215 17.46 -35.61 -12.08
CA ILE A 215 17.12 -35.66 -13.51
C ILE A 215 15.61 -35.50 -13.71
N GLY A 216 14.80 -36.25 -12.97
CA GLY A 216 13.34 -36.13 -13.04
C GLY A 216 12.84 -34.72 -12.76
N VAL A 217 13.45 -34.03 -11.76
CA VAL A 217 13.15 -32.63 -11.46
C VAL A 217 13.59 -31.71 -12.59
N SER A 218 14.80 -31.93 -13.16
CA SER A 218 15.32 -31.15 -14.29
C SER A 218 14.44 -31.28 -15.53
N ASP A 219 14.04 -32.50 -15.89
CA ASP A 219 13.19 -32.75 -17.04
C ASP A 219 11.79 -32.17 -16.85
N TRP A 220 11.25 -32.26 -15.62
CA TRP A 220 9.99 -31.60 -15.28
C TRP A 220 10.09 -30.08 -15.42
N VAL A 221 11.17 -29.45 -14.91
CA VAL A 221 11.38 -28.00 -15.05
C VAL A 221 11.53 -27.60 -16.51
N LYS A 222 12.22 -28.38 -17.33
CA LYS A 222 12.38 -28.09 -18.77
C LYS A 222 11.07 -28.24 -19.52
N ALA A 223 10.33 -29.32 -19.28
CA ALA A 223 9.08 -29.60 -19.99
C ALA A 223 7.94 -28.70 -19.55
N TRP A 224 7.83 -28.41 -18.27
CA TRP A 224 6.67 -27.77 -17.65
C TRP A 224 6.96 -26.41 -17.00
N GLY A 225 8.22 -26.01 -16.88
CA GLY A 225 8.60 -24.79 -16.14
C GLY A 225 7.94 -23.52 -16.71
N ALA A 226 7.93 -23.37 -18.03
CA ALA A 226 7.25 -22.22 -18.65
C ALA A 226 5.73 -22.26 -18.44
N LEU A 227 5.12 -23.42 -18.56
CA LEU A 227 3.69 -23.60 -18.31
C LEU A 227 3.35 -23.39 -16.83
N ALA A 228 4.17 -23.89 -15.91
CA ALA A 228 4.02 -23.68 -14.47
C ALA A 228 4.12 -22.19 -14.11
N PHE A 229 5.05 -21.45 -14.75
CA PHE A 229 5.16 -20.00 -14.55
C PHE A 229 3.93 -19.24 -15.03
N VAL A 230 3.43 -19.58 -16.23
CA VAL A 230 2.18 -18.98 -16.76
C VAL A 230 0.98 -19.36 -15.89
N ALA A 231 0.89 -20.63 -15.44
CA ALA A 231 -0.14 -21.09 -14.53
C ALA A 231 -0.08 -20.37 -13.17
N ALA A 232 1.13 -20.12 -12.64
CA ALA A 232 1.31 -19.35 -11.40
C ALA A 232 0.80 -17.91 -11.55
N ILE A 233 1.15 -17.22 -12.65
CA ILE A 233 0.64 -15.87 -12.95
C ILE A 233 -0.89 -15.91 -13.10
N GLY A 234 -1.44 -16.86 -13.86
CA GLY A 234 -2.88 -17.05 -14.02
C GLY A 234 -3.57 -17.33 -12.68
N GLY A 235 -2.96 -18.15 -11.83
CA GLY A 235 -3.41 -18.44 -10.47
C GLY A 235 -3.47 -17.19 -9.59
N VAL A 236 -2.42 -16.35 -9.62
CA VAL A 236 -2.41 -15.07 -8.89
C VAL A 236 -3.51 -14.12 -9.38
N ILE A 237 -3.71 -14.03 -10.70
CA ILE A 237 -4.76 -13.20 -11.29
C ILE A 237 -6.14 -13.76 -10.92
N GLY A 238 -6.36 -15.06 -11.06
CA GLY A 238 -7.60 -15.74 -10.69
C GLY A 238 -7.91 -15.61 -9.19
N PHE A 239 -6.91 -15.77 -8.34
CA PHE A 239 -7.02 -15.55 -6.89
C PHE A 239 -7.40 -14.10 -6.55
N ARG A 240 -6.77 -13.11 -7.20
CA ARG A 240 -7.16 -11.70 -7.05
C ARG A 240 -8.59 -11.44 -7.52
N TYR A 241 -9.02 -12.11 -8.57
CA TYR A 241 -10.39 -12.02 -9.04
C TYR A 241 -11.39 -12.69 -8.07
N ALA A 242 -11.04 -13.87 -7.53
CA ALA A 242 -11.83 -14.56 -6.52
C ALA A 242 -12.00 -13.73 -5.23
N LEU A 243 -10.95 -13.00 -4.81
CA LEU A 243 -11.01 -12.09 -3.67
C LEU A 243 -11.96 -10.88 -3.86
N ARG A 244 -12.47 -10.63 -5.07
CA ARG A 244 -13.53 -9.64 -5.29
C ARG A 244 -14.91 -10.13 -4.82
N LYS A 245 -15.11 -11.45 -4.75
CA LYS A 245 -16.34 -12.04 -4.20
C LYS A 245 -16.32 -11.98 -2.67
N ASP A 246 -17.33 -11.35 -2.08
CA ASP A 246 -17.40 -11.07 -0.65
C ASP A 246 -17.31 -12.32 0.22
N ALA A 247 -18.03 -13.39 -0.11
CA ALA A 247 -17.99 -14.65 0.63
C ALA A 247 -16.63 -15.35 0.60
N PHE A 248 -15.92 -15.31 -0.53
CA PHE A 248 -14.57 -15.87 -0.64
C PHE A 248 -13.56 -15.04 0.15
N ARG A 249 -13.66 -13.73 0.06
CA ARG A 249 -12.82 -12.78 0.78
C ARG A 249 -12.95 -12.94 2.29
N GLU A 250 -14.16 -13.12 2.80
CA GLU A 250 -14.40 -13.33 4.23
C GLU A 250 -13.80 -14.64 4.73
N ARG A 251 -13.99 -15.76 4.00
CA ARG A 251 -13.35 -17.05 4.31
C ARG A 251 -11.83 -16.96 4.29
N TRP A 252 -11.26 -16.26 3.30
CA TRP A 252 -9.82 -16.04 3.20
C TRP A 252 -9.27 -15.23 4.38
N HIS A 253 -9.96 -14.14 4.75
CA HIS A 253 -9.59 -13.34 5.92
C HIS A 253 -9.67 -14.15 7.22
N GLY A 254 -10.65 -15.04 7.36
CA GLY A 254 -10.74 -15.95 8.49
C GLY A 254 -9.62 -16.98 8.53
N PHE A 255 -9.25 -17.53 7.38
CA PHE A 255 -8.10 -18.45 7.27
C PHE A 255 -6.79 -17.76 7.68
N LEU A 256 -6.55 -16.54 7.18
CA LEU A 256 -5.35 -15.76 7.53
C LEU A 256 -5.22 -15.54 9.05
N LEU A 257 -6.32 -15.32 9.76
CA LEU A 257 -6.32 -15.13 11.22
C LEU A 257 -6.01 -16.42 12.00
N ARG A 258 -6.22 -17.61 11.40
CA ARG A 258 -5.93 -18.91 12.02
C ARG A 258 -4.46 -19.33 11.89
N VAL A 259 -3.75 -18.83 10.90
CA VAL A 259 -2.32 -19.13 10.70
C VAL A 259 -1.52 -18.37 11.77
N PRO A 260 -0.75 -19.04 12.65
CA PRO A 260 -0.23 -18.44 13.88
C PRO A 260 0.67 -17.23 13.65
N LEU A 261 1.59 -17.26 12.68
CA LEU A 261 2.47 -16.12 12.36
C LEU A 261 1.76 -15.03 11.57
N VAL A 262 1.02 -15.42 10.52
CA VAL A 262 0.31 -14.49 9.64
C VAL A 262 -0.85 -13.80 10.38
N GLY A 263 -1.60 -14.56 11.17
CA GLY A 263 -2.72 -14.02 11.94
C GLY A 263 -2.28 -13.00 12.98
N ARG A 264 -1.12 -13.21 13.62
CA ARG A 264 -0.53 -12.22 14.53
C ARG A 264 -0.17 -10.92 13.79
N LEU A 265 0.50 -11.04 12.63
CA LEU A 265 0.88 -9.88 11.82
C LEU A 265 -0.35 -9.11 11.30
N VAL A 266 -1.38 -9.82 10.83
CA VAL A 266 -2.64 -9.20 10.35
C VAL A 266 -3.32 -8.44 11.49
N ARG A 267 -3.45 -9.04 12.68
CA ARG A 267 -4.01 -8.35 13.86
C ARG A 267 -3.18 -7.13 14.24
N SER A 268 -1.86 -7.27 14.37
CA SER A 268 -0.99 -6.13 14.71
C SER A 268 -1.09 -4.99 13.68
N THR A 269 -1.17 -5.32 12.39
CA THR A 269 -1.31 -4.31 11.33
C THR A 269 -2.64 -3.58 11.41
N ASP A 270 -3.74 -4.31 11.59
CA ASP A 270 -5.07 -3.71 11.62
C ASP A 270 -5.33 -2.96 12.93
N THR A 271 -4.85 -3.46 14.08
CA THR A 271 -4.95 -2.76 15.37
C THR A 271 -4.09 -1.52 15.43
N ALA A 272 -2.89 -1.54 14.84
CA ALA A 272 -2.04 -0.35 14.73
C ALA A 272 -2.73 0.74 13.88
N ARG A 273 -3.28 0.37 12.71
CA ARG A 273 -4.01 1.31 11.85
C ARG A 273 -5.24 1.90 12.54
N PHE A 274 -6.01 1.05 13.21
CA PHE A 274 -7.17 1.47 13.99
C PHE A 274 -6.77 2.46 15.09
N ALA A 275 -5.75 2.13 15.89
CA ALA A 275 -5.28 2.97 16.98
C ALA A 275 -4.78 4.33 16.49
N SER A 276 -3.96 4.35 15.42
CA SER A 276 -3.44 5.58 14.83
C SER A 276 -4.56 6.46 14.26
N THR A 277 -5.52 5.85 13.57
CA THR A 277 -6.67 6.58 13.01
C THR A 277 -7.55 7.17 14.11
N LEU A 278 -7.87 6.36 15.13
CA LEU A 278 -8.69 6.79 16.26
C LEU A 278 -8.01 7.92 17.05
N ALA A 279 -6.69 7.80 17.30
CA ALA A 279 -5.90 8.82 18.00
C ALA A 279 -5.91 10.18 17.26
N ILE A 280 -5.77 10.16 15.92
CA ILE A 280 -5.79 11.40 15.13
C ILE A 280 -7.17 12.05 15.19
N LEU A 281 -8.23 11.26 14.98
CA LEU A 281 -9.59 11.79 14.93
C LEU A 281 -10.02 12.37 16.29
N THR A 282 -9.74 11.66 17.39
CA THR A 282 -10.07 12.15 18.73
C THR A 282 -9.28 13.39 19.10
N ARG A 283 -7.99 13.44 18.76
CA ARG A 283 -7.14 14.62 18.97
C ARG A 283 -7.55 15.81 18.11
N SER A 284 -8.14 15.55 16.93
CA SER A 284 -8.69 16.60 16.06
C SER A 284 -10.10 17.06 16.47
N GLY A 285 -10.63 16.55 17.60
CA GLY A 285 -11.95 16.95 18.12
C GLY A 285 -13.12 16.21 17.48
N VAL A 286 -12.89 15.15 16.70
CA VAL A 286 -13.97 14.30 16.16
C VAL A 286 -14.64 13.55 17.32
N PRO A 287 -15.98 13.57 17.44
CA PRO A 287 -16.68 12.79 18.44
C PRO A 287 -16.31 11.30 18.42
N LEU A 288 -16.11 10.69 19.59
CA LEU A 288 -15.58 9.33 19.71
C LEU A 288 -16.37 8.30 18.87
N VAL A 289 -17.69 8.41 18.85
CA VAL A 289 -18.57 7.48 18.11
C VAL A 289 -18.34 7.57 16.60
N GLU A 290 -18.18 8.78 16.08
CA GLU A 290 -17.87 9.02 14.65
C GLU A 290 -16.43 8.57 14.34
N ALA A 291 -15.48 8.91 15.20
CA ALA A 291 -14.09 8.49 15.08
C ALA A 291 -13.95 6.96 15.05
N LEU A 292 -14.72 6.23 15.84
CA LEU A 292 -14.76 4.76 15.82
C LEU A 292 -15.28 4.20 14.51
N ALA A 293 -16.32 4.79 13.94
CA ALA A 293 -16.88 4.36 12.66
C ALA A 293 -15.84 4.52 11.53
N ILE A 294 -15.17 5.68 11.48
CA ILE A 294 -14.12 5.96 10.50
C ILE A 294 -12.90 5.06 10.72
N ALA A 295 -12.48 4.86 11.97
CA ALA A 295 -11.36 3.99 12.32
C ALA A 295 -11.65 2.52 11.97
N ALA A 296 -12.89 2.06 12.04
CA ALA A 296 -13.27 0.72 11.58
C ALA A 296 -13.06 0.55 10.06
N GLU A 297 -13.24 1.59 9.26
CA GLU A 297 -13.09 1.50 7.81
C GLU A 297 -11.66 1.27 7.32
N VAL A 298 -10.64 1.70 8.10
CA VAL A 298 -9.23 1.48 7.73
C VAL A 298 -8.74 0.06 8.01
N ILE A 299 -9.53 -0.75 8.72
CA ILE A 299 -9.25 -2.16 8.99
C ILE A 299 -9.40 -2.96 7.70
N ALA A 300 -8.33 -3.64 7.30
CA ALA A 300 -8.31 -4.40 6.05
C ALA A 300 -9.02 -5.76 6.19
N ASN A 301 -8.87 -6.43 7.34
CA ASN A 301 -9.51 -7.71 7.61
C ASN A 301 -11.00 -7.52 7.94
N ARG A 302 -11.88 -8.10 7.12
CA ARG A 302 -13.34 -7.94 7.28
C ARG A 302 -13.87 -8.49 8.61
N ILE A 303 -13.29 -9.55 9.14
CA ILE A 303 -13.75 -10.14 10.41
C ILE A 303 -13.46 -9.17 11.54
N ILE A 304 -12.22 -8.65 11.63
CA ILE A 304 -11.84 -7.65 12.62
C ILE A 304 -12.69 -6.40 12.45
N ARG A 305 -12.86 -5.91 11.21
CA ARG A 305 -13.70 -4.75 10.90
C ARG A 305 -15.13 -4.92 11.41
N ASN A 306 -15.78 -6.06 11.12
CA ASN A 306 -17.15 -6.30 11.53
C ASN A 306 -17.30 -6.32 13.05
N GLU A 307 -16.32 -6.90 13.77
CA GLU A 307 -16.33 -6.89 15.24
C GLU A 307 -16.13 -5.48 15.81
N VAL A 308 -15.27 -4.67 15.19
CA VAL A 308 -15.06 -3.26 15.59
C VAL A 308 -16.31 -2.42 15.30
N VAL A 309 -17.01 -2.64 14.19
CA VAL A 309 -18.28 -1.96 13.90
C VAL A 309 -19.34 -2.30 14.94
N LYS A 310 -19.43 -3.56 15.38
CA LYS A 310 -20.32 -3.96 16.48
C LYS A 310 -19.92 -3.29 17.80
N ALA A 311 -18.60 -3.19 18.08
CA ALA A 311 -18.11 -2.49 19.26
C ALA A 311 -18.45 -0.99 19.23
N ALA A 312 -18.29 -0.33 18.07
CA ALA A 312 -18.67 1.07 17.88
C ALA A 312 -20.17 1.30 18.12
N GLN A 313 -21.02 0.36 17.70
CA GLN A 313 -22.47 0.45 17.99
C GLN A 313 -22.75 0.37 19.49
N LYS A 314 -22.09 -0.54 20.24
CA LYS A 314 -22.24 -0.62 21.70
C LYS A 314 -21.78 0.65 22.40
N VAL A 315 -20.68 1.26 21.93
CA VAL A 315 -20.21 2.55 22.47
C VAL A 315 -21.23 3.66 22.20
N ARG A 316 -21.86 3.67 21.02
CA ARG A 316 -22.95 4.60 20.71
C ARG A 316 -24.13 4.46 21.69
N GLU A 317 -24.39 3.24 22.15
CA GLU A 317 -25.44 2.91 23.15
C GLU A 317 -25.01 3.21 24.59
N GLY A 318 -23.82 3.77 24.80
CA GLY A 318 -23.31 4.17 26.12
C GLY A 318 -22.40 3.14 26.78
N ALA A 319 -22.03 2.05 26.13
CA ALA A 319 -21.08 1.11 26.71
C ALA A 319 -19.64 1.67 26.72
N SER A 320 -18.81 1.21 27.67
CA SER A 320 -17.40 1.54 27.75
C SER A 320 -16.66 1.09 26.48
N LEU A 321 -15.80 1.96 25.93
CA LEU A 321 -14.96 1.68 24.78
C LEU A 321 -14.08 0.45 25.05
N THR A 322 -13.41 0.43 26.20
CA THR A 322 -12.53 -0.67 26.59
C THR A 322 -13.25 -2.01 26.58
N ARG A 323 -14.41 -2.13 27.25
CA ARG A 323 -15.19 -3.38 27.32
C ARG A 323 -15.69 -3.79 25.93
N SER A 324 -16.09 -2.83 25.11
CA SER A 324 -16.59 -3.10 23.76
C SER A 324 -15.50 -3.64 22.85
N LEU A 325 -14.27 -3.12 22.94
CA LEU A 325 -13.11 -3.61 22.17
C LEU A 325 -12.58 -4.94 22.72
N GLU A 326 -12.56 -5.13 24.04
CA GLU A 326 -12.16 -6.39 24.68
C GLU A 326 -13.03 -7.56 24.24
N ALA A 327 -14.34 -7.36 24.16
CA ALA A 327 -15.28 -8.36 23.70
C ALA A 327 -15.04 -8.85 22.26
N THR A 328 -14.31 -8.11 21.43
CA THR A 328 -13.95 -8.52 20.07
C THR A 328 -12.86 -9.60 20.04
N GLY A 329 -12.04 -9.71 21.10
CA GLY A 329 -10.91 -10.65 21.18
C GLY A 329 -9.78 -10.39 20.17
N GLN A 330 -9.75 -9.23 19.52
CA GLN A 330 -8.78 -8.93 18.45
C GLN A 330 -7.65 -7.99 18.89
N PHE A 331 -7.85 -7.27 19.99
CA PHE A 331 -6.93 -6.23 20.46
C PHE A 331 -5.94 -6.75 21.50
N PRO A 332 -4.65 -6.34 21.44
CA PRO A 332 -3.66 -6.70 22.43
C PRO A 332 -4.03 -6.20 23.84
N PRO A 333 -3.75 -6.97 24.90
CA PRO A 333 -4.09 -6.57 26.28
C PRO A 333 -3.49 -5.23 26.69
N MET A 334 -2.25 -4.94 26.32
CA MET A 334 -1.60 -3.66 26.61
C MET A 334 -2.36 -2.47 26.01
N MET A 335 -2.86 -2.61 24.78
CA MET A 335 -3.67 -1.59 24.13
C MET A 335 -4.96 -1.33 24.91
N LEU A 336 -5.67 -2.40 25.34
CA LEU A 336 -6.90 -2.31 26.12
C LEU A 336 -6.65 -1.64 27.47
N HIS A 337 -5.53 -1.96 28.15
CA HIS A 337 -5.16 -1.32 29.40
C HIS A 337 -4.89 0.20 29.25
N MET A 338 -4.21 0.61 28.18
CA MET A 338 -3.96 2.03 27.91
C MET A 338 -5.27 2.77 27.60
N ILE A 339 -6.16 2.18 26.80
CA ILE A 339 -7.48 2.75 26.50
C ILE A 339 -8.31 2.85 27.79
N ALA A 340 -8.32 1.81 28.62
CA ALA A 340 -9.01 1.82 29.92
C ALA A 340 -8.49 2.91 30.86
N SER A 341 -7.18 3.16 30.84
CA SER A 341 -6.59 4.25 31.62
C SER A 341 -7.05 5.62 31.10
N GLY A 342 -7.00 5.83 29.79
CA GLY A 342 -7.46 7.07 29.16
C GLY A 342 -8.96 7.33 29.34
N GLU A 343 -9.77 6.26 29.29
CA GLU A 343 -11.22 6.35 29.51
C GLU A 343 -11.55 6.79 30.94
N ARG A 344 -10.77 6.34 31.94
CA ARG A 344 -10.96 6.70 33.36
C ARG A 344 -10.39 8.07 33.72
N SER A 345 -9.25 8.45 33.13
CA SER A 345 -8.60 9.74 33.41
C SER A 345 -9.17 10.90 32.59
N GLY A 346 -9.98 10.63 31.56
CA GLY A 346 -10.43 11.63 30.60
C GLY A 346 -9.37 12.04 29.56
N GLU A 347 -8.20 11.38 29.55
CA GLU A 347 -7.08 11.67 28.64
C GLU A 347 -6.99 10.61 27.53
N LEU A 348 -8.14 10.25 26.98
CA LEU A 348 -8.25 9.18 25.99
C LEU A 348 -7.40 9.45 24.73
N ASP A 349 -7.36 10.69 24.26
CA ASP A 349 -6.58 11.15 23.12
C ASP A 349 -5.07 10.90 23.29
N GLN A 350 -4.51 11.22 24.45
CA GLN A 350 -3.10 10.98 24.75
C GLN A 350 -2.78 9.49 24.85
N MET A 351 -3.65 8.73 25.53
CA MET A 351 -3.46 7.29 25.67
C MET A 351 -3.59 6.57 24.33
N LEU A 352 -4.52 6.98 23.48
CA LEU A 352 -4.64 6.48 22.11
C LEU A 352 -3.40 6.80 21.26
N ALA A 353 -2.86 8.02 21.37
CA ALA A 353 -1.65 8.40 20.65
C ALA A 353 -0.42 7.57 21.08
N ARG A 354 -0.28 7.31 22.40
CA ARG A 354 0.77 6.42 22.92
C ARG A 354 0.57 4.98 22.46
N THR A 355 -0.67 4.49 22.52
CA THR A 355 -1.04 3.16 22.05
C THR A 355 -0.71 2.98 20.57
N ALA A 356 -1.05 3.96 19.74
CA ALA A 356 -0.75 3.96 18.32
C ALA A 356 0.75 3.80 18.05
N ARG A 357 1.58 4.62 18.71
CA ARG A 357 3.05 4.54 18.59
C ARG A 357 3.61 3.20 19.04
N ASN A 358 3.12 2.64 20.15
CA ASN A 358 3.55 1.33 20.62
C ASN A 358 3.20 0.24 19.61
N GLN A 359 1.97 0.25 19.07
CA GLN A 359 1.53 -0.73 18.07
C GLN A 359 2.33 -0.62 16.77
N GLU A 360 2.67 0.59 16.32
CA GLU A 360 3.51 0.81 15.14
C GLU A 360 4.94 0.30 15.36
N ASN A 361 5.51 0.54 16.55
CA ASN A 361 6.84 0.03 16.90
C ASN A 361 6.85 -1.50 16.99
N ASP A 362 5.85 -2.11 17.62
CA ASP A 362 5.71 -3.55 17.72
C ASP A 362 5.56 -4.19 16.33
N LEU A 363 4.77 -3.58 15.46
CA LEU A 363 4.62 -4.01 14.07
C LEU A 363 5.95 -3.93 13.31
N ALA A 364 6.67 -2.83 13.45
CA ALA A 364 7.97 -2.65 12.81
C ALA A 364 9.00 -3.68 13.30
N ALA A 365 9.01 -3.97 14.62
CA ALA A 365 9.87 -5.00 15.19
C ALA A 365 9.52 -6.41 14.68
N GLN A 366 8.23 -6.75 14.60
CA GLN A 366 7.78 -8.05 14.05
C GLN A 366 8.19 -8.22 12.59
N ILE A 367 8.01 -7.19 11.76
CA ILE A 367 8.43 -7.22 10.36
C ILE A 367 9.96 -7.34 10.27
N GLY A 368 10.70 -6.59 11.08
CA GLY A 368 12.16 -6.62 11.13
C GLY A 368 12.69 -8.02 11.47
N LEU A 369 12.09 -8.70 12.46
CA LEU A 369 12.45 -10.07 12.81
C LEU A 369 12.15 -11.05 11.66
N MET A 370 11.00 -10.95 11.00
CA MET A 370 10.66 -11.84 9.88
C MET A 370 11.64 -11.67 8.71
N VAL A 371 11.97 -10.42 8.38
CA VAL A 371 12.93 -10.12 7.30
C VAL A 371 14.34 -10.57 7.70
N GLY A 372 14.75 -10.33 8.96
CA GLY A 372 16.07 -10.73 9.45
C GLY A 372 16.28 -12.27 9.52
N LEU A 373 15.21 -13.04 9.79
CA LEU A 373 15.26 -14.49 9.77
C LEU A 373 15.24 -15.08 8.35
N PHE A 374 14.74 -14.32 7.38
CA PHE A 374 14.65 -14.78 5.99
C PHE A 374 16.05 -15.04 5.40
N GLU A 375 17.02 -14.19 5.69
CA GLU A 375 18.39 -14.31 5.16
C GLU A 375 19.09 -15.58 5.60
N PRO A 376 19.24 -15.90 6.91
CA PRO A 376 19.84 -17.15 7.36
C PRO A 376 19.10 -18.38 6.81
N PHE A 377 17.77 -18.33 6.77
CA PHE A 377 16.96 -19.41 6.21
C PHE A 377 17.29 -19.66 4.73
N MET A 378 17.37 -18.59 3.93
CA MET A 378 17.69 -18.71 2.50
C MET A 378 19.12 -19.20 2.27
N LEU A 379 20.09 -18.76 3.08
CA LEU A 379 21.46 -19.24 2.98
C LEU A 379 21.56 -20.74 3.28
N ILE A 380 20.92 -21.23 4.35
CA ILE A 380 20.88 -22.66 4.70
C ILE A 380 20.15 -23.45 3.62
N PHE A 381 19.01 -22.96 3.15
CA PHE A 381 18.23 -23.61 2.10
C PHE A 381 19.03 -23.74 0.81
N MET A 382 19.65 -22.64 0.35
CA MET A 382 20.48 -22.65 -0.85
C MET A 382 21.72 -23.52 -0.72
N GLY A 383 22.39 -23.47 0.45
CA GLY A 383 23.51 -24.35 0.74
C GLY A 383 23.09 -25.83 0.67
N ALA A 384 21.95 -26.19 1.22
CA ALA A 384 21.42 -27.54 1.14
C ALA A 384 21.09 -27.96 -0.31
N VAL A 385 20.46 -27.09 -1.10
CA VAL A 385 20.13 -27.34 -2.52
C VAL A 385 21.40 -27.55 -3.33
N VAL A 386 22.41 -26.69 -3.17
CA VAL A 386 23.68 -26.80 -3.88
C VAL A 386 24.41 -28.07 -3.46
N LEU A 387 24.42 -28.38 -2.17
CA LEU A 387 25.04 -29.65 -1.65
C LEU A 387 24.39 -30.88 -2.28
N VAL A 388 23.06 -30.93 -2.35
CA VAL A 388 22.31 -32.03 -3.00
C VAL A 388 22.69 -32.16 -4.48
N ILE A 389 22.81 -31.06 -5.20
CA ILE A 389 23.20 -31.04 -6.62
C ILE A 389 24.65 -31.57 -6.76
N VAL A 390 25.58 -31.08 -5.94
CA VAL A 390 26.98 -31.49 -5.98
C VAL A 390 27.11 -33.00 -5.65
N LEU A 391 26.42 -33.46 -4.62
CA LEU A 391 26.44 -34.93 -4.28
C LEU A 391 25.81 -35.74 -5.40
N ALA A 392 24.74 -35.30 -6.04
CA ALA A 392 24.11 -36.00 -7.16
C ALA A 392 25.02 -36.11 -8.39
N ILE A 393 25.96 -35.17 -8.54
CA ILE A 393 26.99 -35.19 -9.59
C ILE A 393 28.21 -36.04 -9.21
N LEU A 394 28.66 -35.92 -7.94
CA LEU A 394 29.88 -36.60 -7.49
C LEU A 394 29.68 -38.10 -7.24
N LEU A 395 28.52 -38.53 -6.72
CA LEU A 395 28.26 -39.92 -6.41
C LEU A 395 28.48 -40.89 -7.61
N PRO A 396 27.95 -40.58 -8.81
CA PRO A 396 28.25 -41.37 -9.99
C PRO A 396 29.74 -41.41 -10.33
N ILE A 397 30.45 -40.24 -10.23
CA ILE A 397 31.89 -40.15 -10.55
C ILE A 397 32.71 -41.06 -9.63
N LEU A 398 32.41 -41.07 -8.33
CA LEU A 398 33.06 -41.90 -7.35
C LEU A 398 32.78 -43.38 -7.59
N SER A 399 31.60 -43.77 -8.02
CA SER A 399 31.24 -45.14 -8.37
C SER A 399 31.98 -45.66 -9.61
N LEU A 400 32.29 -44.78 -10.58
CA LEU A 400 33.15 -45.16 -11.73
C LEU A 400 34.58 -45.47 -11.31
N ASN A 401 35.18 -44.71 -10.41
CA ASN A 401 36.53 -44.93 -9.94
C ASN A 401 36.72 -46.26 -9.15
N GLN A 402 35.65 -46.77 -8.52
CA GLN A 402 35.68 -48.06 -7.81
C GLN A 402 35.60 -49.28 -8.73
N LEU A 403 35.26 -49.11 -10.00
CA LEU A 403 35.15 -50.19 -10.99
C LEU A 403 36.39 -50.30 -11.89
N VAL A 404 37.26 -49.31 -11.91
CA VAL A 404 38.49 -49.25 -12.72
C VAL A 404 39.74 -49.56 -11.90
N GLY A 405 39.62 -49.63 -10.55
CA GLY A 405 40.64 -50.08 -9.63
C GLY A 405 40.36 -51.51 -9.15
#